data_439142f495f15cbe8b564a2888dab87f
#
_entry.id   439142f495f15cbe8b564a2888dab87f
#
_cell.length_a   1.000
_cell.length_b   1.000
_cell.length_c   1.000
_cell.angle_alpha   90.00
_cell.angle_beta   90.00
_cell.angle_gamma   90.00
#
_symmetry.space_group_name_H-M   'P 1'
#
loop_
_entity.id
_entity.type
_entity.pdbx_description
1 polymer ?
#
loop_
_entity_poly.entity_id
_entity_poly.type
_entity_poly.pdbx_seq_one_letter_code
_entity_poly.pdbx_strand_id
1 'polypeptide(L)'
;MDFDVKQIKRDMDRLYEFLEKGNNSLMYPTDVNTLENMSANILGGVKSSIESKYKYSKVKDINKKNEDKLLRALEDNQVYLNTMASSITDIYDSCDYIYMPMDDALECKSKSDIICTLLEFMKSVSDRDYEITKSMFRNGLVSDEFYNPMYGGVCNWSYYLQKCYVLLFTGLSHYGNGCILSHEIGHAIDFYKYALPYGQIKPYYKCFFDEVPSTFYERIFLDYIKDKKIDEKAIDVYFNRRSFPFICYADDVIDFYDYMSEGYDNGNIKSEELYNYNDSFNYFIGYYVSLHLAVLYRKDKKKALEILDEICSNRLYFDYDIGQIIDYFKIDIDSFIDGDYVEPYIRKRVLDFNKRFNISSTL
;
A
#
# COMPACT_ATOMS: atom_id res chain seq x y z
N MET A 1 19.99 -23.29 0.76
CA MET A 1 18.75 -23.50 -0.03
C MET A 1 19.16 -23.54 -1.49
N ASP A 2 19.18 -24.72 -2.13
CA ASP A 2 19.39 -24.74 -3.59
C ASP A 2 18.06 -24.56 -4.25
N PHE A 3 17.73 -23.33 -4.63
CA PHE A 3 16.65 -23.05 -5.54
C PHE A 3 17.00 -23.70 -6.89
N ASP A 4 16.02 -24.20 -7.64
CA ASP A 4 16.26 -24.49 -9.05
C ASP A 4 16.40 -23.17 -9.82
N VAL A 5 17.58 -22.57 -9.62
CA VAL A 5 17.98 -21.28 -10.21
C VAL A 5 17.82 -21.33 -11.73
N LYS A 6 17.97 -22.52 -12.34
CA LYS A 6 17.82 -22.71 -13.80
C LYS A 6 16.35 -22.59 -14.24
N GLN A 7 15.40 -23.06 -13.42
CA GLN A 7 13.98 -22.90 -13.72
C GLN A 7 13.55 -21.44 -13.55
N ILE A 8 13.93 -20.83 -12.43
CA ILE A 8 13.65 -19.40 -12.16
C ILE A 8 14.24 -18.52 -13.28
N LYS A 9 15.48 -18.82 -13.71
CA LYS A 9 16.09 -18.10 -14.83
C LYS A 9 15.28 -18.23 -16.12
N ARG A 10 14.87 -19.44 -16.49
CA ARG A 10 14.05 -19.68 -17.69
C ARG A 10 12.72 -18.94 -17.64
N ASP A 11 12.09 -18.90 -16.47
CA ASP A 11 10.79 -18.24 -16.31
C ASP A 11 10.94 -16.72 -16.35
N MET A 12 12.05 -16.19 -15.80
CA MET A 12 12.41 -14.77 -15.91
C MET A 12 12.82 -14.40 -17.35
N ASP A 13 13.61 -15.22 -18.03
CA ASP A 13 13.98 -14.98 -19.44
C ASP A 13 12.73 -14.95 -20.33
N ARG A 14 11.74 -15.83 -20.07
CA ARG A 14 10.43 -15.81 -20.74
C ARG A 14 9.64 -14.56 -20.43
N LEU A 15 9.63 -14.11 -19.18
CA LEU A 15 8.97 -12.87 -18.79
C LEU A 15 9.63 -11.68 -19.49
N TYR A 16 10.96 -11.60 -19.52
CA TYR A 16 11.67 -10.55 -20.25
C TYR A 16 11.44 -10.61 -21.76
N GLU A 17 11.47 -11.80 -22.36
CA GLU A 17 11.12 -11.95 -23.79
C GLU A 17 9.68 -11.52 -24.07
N PHE A 18 8.76 -11.80 -23.17
CA PHE A 18 7.37 -11.37 -23.26
C PHE A 18 7.26 -9.84 -23.14
N LEU A 19 7.95 -9.24 -22.16
CA LEU A 19 8.02 -7.80 -21.96
C LEU A 19 8.68 -7.07 -23.16
N GLU A 20 9.75 -7.62 -23.73
CA GLU A 20 10.42 -7.05 -24.91
C GLU A 20 9.62 -7.19 -26.21
N LYS A 21 8.96 -8.35 -26.41
CA LYS A 21 8.14 -8.62 -27.61
C LYS A 21 6.74 -8.02 -27.51
N GLY A 22 6.24 -7.77 -26.32
CA GLY A 22 4.91 -7.26 -26.05
C GLY A 22 4.70 -5.79 -26.37
N ASN A 23 5.75 -5.05 -26.65
CA ASN A 23 5.72 -3.59 -26.88
C ASN A 23 4.79 -3.13 -28.02
N ASN A 24 4.22 -4.03 -28.82
CA ASN A 24 3.33 -3.65 -29.92
C ASN A 24 1.94 -4.31 -29.92
N SER A 25 1.60 -5.17 -28.96
CA SER A 25 0.34 -5.93 -28.98
C SER A 25 -0.45 -5.99 -27.66
N LEU A 26 0.05 -5.44 -26.59
CA LEU A 26 -0.54 -5.55 -25.25
C LEU A 26 -1.66 -4.54 -24.95
N MET A 27 -2.58 -4.34 -25.90
CA MET A 27 -3.75 -3.49 -25.69
C MET A 27 -5.02 -4.23 -25.22
N TYR A 28 -4.92 -5.50 -24.81
CA TYR A 28 -6.10 -6.30 -24.47
C TYR A 28 -6.03 -6.92 -23.07
N PRO A 29 -7.17 -7.01 -22.36
CA PRO A 29 -7.27 -7.57 -21.01
C PRO A 29 -6.76 -9.02 -20.86
N THR A 30 -6.79 -9.81 -21.93
CA THR A 30 -6.24 -11.18 -21.96
C THR A 30 -4.74 -11.25 -21.71
N ASP A 31 -4.00 -10.22 -22.07
CA ASP A 31 -2.54 -10.22 -21.95
C ASP A 31 -2.08 -9.86 -20.54
N VAL A 32 -2.87 -9.05 -19.84
CA VAL A 32 -2.65 -8.74 -18.42
C VAL A 32 -2.90 -9.98 -17.54
N ASN A 33 -3.97 -10.74 -17.81
CA ASN A 33 -4.21 -12.03 -17.16
C ASN A 33 -3.06 -13.02 -17.41
N THR A 34 -2.43 -12.95 -18.57
CA THR A 34 -1.27 -13.78 -18.89
C THR A 34 -0.05 -13.34 -18.07
N LEU A 35 0.17 -12.03 -17.88
CA LEU A 35 1.24 -11.50 -17.02
C LEU A 35 1.01 -11.79 -15.55
N GLU A 36 -0.22 -11.63 -15.06
CA GLU A 36 -0.59 -12.02 -13.70
C GLU A 36 -0.39 -13.52 -13.50
N ASN A 37 -0.82 -14.34 -14.45
CA ASN A 37 -0.60 -15.78 -14.42
C ASN A 37 0.88 -16.15 -14.55
N MET A 38 1.69 -15.42 -15.33
CA MET A 38 3.14 -15.63 -15.39
C MET A 38 3.82 -15.17 -14.10
N SER A 39 3.45 -14.03 -13.54
CA SER A 39 3.93 -13.58 -12.23
C SER A 39 3.48 -14.53 -11.12
N ALA A 40 2.23 -14.98 -11.14
CA ALA A 40 1.70 -15.98 -10.22
C ALA A 40 2.37 -17.34 -10.42
N ASN A 41 2.70 -17.73 -11.66
CA ASN A 41 3.42 -18.97 -11.96
C ASN A 41 4.90 -18.89 -11.52
N ILE A 42 5.55 -17.74 -11.66
CA ILE A 42 6.92 -17.52 -11.16
C ILE A 42 6.90 -17.54 -9.63
N LEU A 43 5.98 -16.84 -9.00
CA LEU A 43 5.77 -16.86 -7.55
C LEU A 43 5.33 -18.26 -7.09
N GLY A 44 4.44 -18.92 -7.83
CA GLY A 44 4.00 -20.29 -7.60
C GLY A 44 5.13 -21.31 -7.79
N GLY A 45 5.99 -21.13 -8.78
CA GLY A 45 7.19 -21.94 -8.97
C GLY A 45 8.20 -21.79 -7.83
N VAL A 46 8.42 -20.55 -7.37
CA VAL A 46 9.24 -20.27 -6.18
C VAL A 46 8.57 -20.86 -4.95
N LYS A 47 7.28 -20.66 -4.76
CA LYS A 47 6.48 -21.24 -3.68
C LYS A 47 6.54 -22.76 -3.69
N SER A 48 6.30 -23.39 -4.84
CA SER A 48 6.37 -24.85 -5.02
C SER A 48 7.78 -25.41 -4.75
N SER A 49 8.83 -24.69 -5.16
CA SER A 49 10.21 -25.07 -4.86
C SER A 49 10.54 -24.98 -3.38
N ILE A 50 9.93 -24.04 -2.68
CA ILE A 50 10.03 -23.88 -1.22
C ILE A 50 9.21 -24.95 -0.51
N GLU A 51 7.97 -25.16 -0.93
CA GLU A 51 7.04 -26.16 -0.37
C GLU A 51 7.58 -27.58 -0.55
N SER A 52 8.21 -27.90 -1.68
CA SER A 52 8.84 -29.21 -1.91
C SER A 52 10.05 -29.45 -1.00
N LYS A 53 10.73 -28.41 -0.52
CA LYS A 53 11.85 -28.52 0.42
C LYS A 53 11.42 -28.54 1.90
N TYR A 54 10.40 -27.77 2.25
CA TYR A 54 9.75 -27.86 3.56
C TYR A 54 8.58 -28.83 3.38
N LYS A 55 8.73 -30.07 3.86
CA LYS A 55 7.65 -31.06 3.81
C LYS A 55 6.31 -30.36 4.01
N TYR A 56 5.38 -30.55 3.06
CA TYR A 56 4.07 -29.90 2.95
C TYR A 56 3.29 -29.75 4.27
N SER A 57 3.49 -30.69 5.22
CA SER A 57 2.96 -30.62 6.58
C SER A 57 3.45 -29.40 7.37
N LYS A 58 4.72 -29.00 7.22
CA LYS A 58 5.25 -27.84 7.97
C LYS A 58 4.74 -26.49 7.46
N VAL A 59 4.50 -26.38 6.15
CA VAL A 59 3.91 -25.15 5.57
C VAL A 59 2.45 -25.00 5.99
N LYS A 60 1.69 -26.10 6.01
CA LYS A 60 0.31 -26.11 6.48
C LYS A 60 0.21 -25.73 7.97
N ASP A 61 1.13 -26.26 8.79
CA ASP A 61 1.17 -25.93 10.24
C ASP A 61 1.59 -24.47 10.46
N ILE A 62 2.49 -23.91 9.65
CA ILE A 62 2.89 -22.51 9.71
C ILE A 62 1.72 -21.59 9.31
N ASN A 63 1.00 -21.93 8.24
CA ASN A 63 -0.17 -21.16 7.80
C ASN A 63 -1.26 -21.15 8.87
N LYS A 64 -1.61 -22.32 9.43
CA LYS A 64 -2.60 -22.42 10.49
C LYS A 64 -2.18 -21.63 11.74
N LYS A 65 -0.90 -21.71 12.12
CA LYS A 65 -0.37 -20.94 13.25
C LYS A 65 -0.46 -19.43 13.03
N ASN A 66 -0.20 -18.98 11.79
CA ASN A 66 -0.31 -17.56 11.43
C ASN A 66 -1.78 -17.11 11.41
N GLU A 67 -2.70 -17.96 10.95
CA GLU A 67 -4.14 -17.74 11.00
C GLU A 67 -4.64 -17.59 12.44
N ASP A 68 -4.29 -18.53 13.32
CA ASP A 68 -4.62 -18.46 14.75
C ASP A 68 -4.02 -17.20 15.41
N LYS A 69 -2.84 -16.77 14.97
CA LYS A 69 -2.17 -15.56 15.47
C LYS A 69 -2.88 -14.30 14.99
N LEU A 70 -3.28 -14.26 13.71
CA LEU A 70 -4.04 -13.15 13.16
C LEU A 70 -5.38 -12.98 13.85
N LEU A 71 -6.14 -14.08 14.04
CA LEU A 71 -7.44 -14.05 14.75
C LEU A 71 -7.30 -13.49 16.17
N ARG A 72 -6.32 -13.98 16.93
CA ARG A 72 -6.06 -13.45 18.28
C ARG A 72 -5.70 -11.96 18.24
N ALA A 73 -4.88 -11.56 17.30
CA ALA A 73 -4.51 -10.16 17.16
C ALA A 73 -5.70 -9.27 16.82
N LEU A 74 -6.63 -9.75 15.99
CA LEU A 74 -7.88 -9.04 15.70
C LEU A 74 -8.76 -8.93 16.95
N GLU A 75 -8.87 -10.01 17.75
CA GLU A 75 -9.58 -10.00 19.04
C GLU A 75 -8.92 -9.03 20.03
N ASP A 76 -7.60 -9.11 20.20
CA ASP A 76 -6.85 -8.29 21.16
C ASP A 76 -6.89 -6.79 20.81
N ASN A 77 -6.98 -6.44 19.53
CA ASN A 77 -7.04 -5.05 19.06
C ASN A 77 -8.47 -4.57 18.72
N GLN A 78 -9.51 -5.34 19.00
CA GLN A 78 -10.89 -5.03 18.60
C GLN A 78 -11.30 -3.60 18.94
N VAL A 79 -11.07 -3.16 20.18
CA VAL A 79 -11.49 -1.83 20.63
C VAL A 79 -10.79 -0.74 19.80
N TYR A 80 -9.48 -0.86 19.60
CA TYR A 80 -8.73 0.14 18.83
C TYR A 80 -9.19 0.19 17.37
N LEU A 81 -9.25 -0.96 16.71
CA LEU A 81 -9.57 -1.05 15.30
C LEU A 81 -11.00 -0.57 14.99
N ASN A 82 -11.96 -0.99 15.82
CA ASN A 82 -13.35 -0.58 15.65
C ASN A 82 -13.53 0.93 15.89
N THR A 83 -12.91 1.48 16.95
CA THR A 83 -12.95 2.92 17.21
C THR A 83 -12.29 3.71 16.08
N MET A 84 -11.10 3.30 15.64
CA MET A 84 -10.39 3.96 14.52
C MET A 84 -11.23 3.95 13.24
N ALA A 85 -11.90 2.83 12.93
CA ALA A 85 -12.73 2.69 11.74
C ALA A 85 -13.96 3.60 11.82
N SER A 86 -14.70 3.56 12.93
CA SER A 86 -15.86 4.41 13.16
C SER A 86 -15.48 5.90 13.10
N SER A 87 -14.36 6.28 13.71
CA SER A 87 -13.89 7.68 13.70
C SER A 87 -13.60 8.18 12.28
N ILE A 88 -12.99 7.35 11.43
CA ILE A 88 -12.73 7.74 10.03
C ILE A 88 -14.03 7.93 9.27
N THR A 89 -14.98 7.01 9.39
CA THR A 89 -16.30 7.13 8.74
C THR A 89 -17.00 8.40 9.19
N ASP A 90 -17.06 8.66 10.50
CA ASP A 90 -17.66 9.87 11.07
C ASP A 90 -16.99 11.17 10.59
N ILE A 91 -15.65 11.19 10.48
CA ILE A 91 -14.91 12.35 9.95
C ILE A 91 -15.31 12.64 8.51
N TYR A 92 -15.35 11.63 7.64
CA TYR A 92 -15.72 11.83 6.24
C TYR A 92 -17.18 12.21 6.08
N ASP A 93 -18.09 11.60 6.82
CA ASP A 93 -19.51 11.93 6.81
C ASP A 93 -19.76 13.38 7.27
N SER A 94 -19.09 13.80 8.34
CA SER A 94 -19.19 15.17 8.87
C SER A 94 -18.57 16.24 7.96
N CYS A 95 -17.83 15.85 6.93
CA CYS A 95 -17.23 16.76 5.95
C CYS A 95 -18.00 16.87 4.63
N ASP A 96 -19.19 16.28 4.53
CA ASP A 96 -19.95 16.19 3.25
C ASP A 96 -19.08 15.55 2.14
N TYR A 97 -18.34 14.48 2.46
CA TYR A 97 -17.54 13.78 1.48
C TYR A 97 -18.42 13.13 0.43
N ILE A 98 -18.13 13.39 -0.84
CA ILE A 98 -18.81 12.77 -1.97
C ILE A 98 -17.74 12.15 -2.90
N TYR A 99 -17.85 10.86 -3.15
CA TYR A 99 -17.00 10.21 -4.15
C TYR A 99 -17.41 10.64 -5.55
N MET A 100 -16.44 11.16 -6.31
CA MET A 100 -16.64 11.56 -7.70
C MET A 100 -15.50 11.06 -8.58
N PRO A 101 -15.73 10.11 -9.49
CA PRO A 101 -14.73 9.68 -10.46
C PRO A 101 -14.57 10.77 -11.54
N MET A 102 -13.52 11.58 -11.42
CA MET A 102 -13.25 12.72 -12.30
C MET A 102 -11.95 12.57 -13.10
N ASP A 103 -11.55 11.37 -13.40
CA ASP A 103 -10.27 11.09 -14.10
C ASP A 103 -10.20 11.79 -15.47
N ASP A 104 -11.33 11.90 -16.18
CA ASP A 104 -11.43 12.58 -17.47
C ASP A 104 -11.14 14.10 -17.40
N ALA A 105 -11.16 14.66 -16.19
CA ALA A 105 -10.89 16.08 -15.96
C ALA A 105 -9.39 16.39 -15.79
N LEU A 106 -8.52 15.37 -15.77
CA LEU A 106 -7.10 15.53 -15.50
C LEU A 106 -6.34 15.92 -16.76
N GLU A 107 -5.39 16.85 -16.59
CA GLU A 107 -4.48 17.22 -17.67
C GLU A 107 -3.39 16.16 -17.84
N CYS A 108 -3.13 15.77 -19.08
CA CYS A 108 -2.00 14.91 -19.38
C CYS A 108 -0.68 15.64 -19.13
N LYS A 109 0.24 14.96 -18.48
CA LYS A 109 1.60 15.42 -18.24
C LYS A 109 2.58 14.46 -18.88
N SER A 110 3.78 14.95 -19.20
CA SER A 110 4.81 14.06 -19.72
C SER A 110 5.29 13.09 -18.64
N LYS A 111 5.57 11.88 -19.03
CA LYS A 111 6.16 10.86 -18.13
C LYS A 111 7.45 11.37 -17.50
N SER A 112 8.28 12.09 -18.25
CA SER A 112 9.53 12.65 -17.74
C SER A 112 9.30 13.69 -16.65
N ASP A 113 8.27 14.54 -16.76
CA ASP A 113 7.97 15.55 -15.75
C ASP A 113 7.55 14.89 -14.44
N ILE A 114 6.71 13.85 -14.51
CA ILE A 114 6.25 13.10 -13.34
C ILE A 114 7.44 12.42 -12.66
N ILE A 115 8.31 11.75 -13.43
CA ILE A 115 9.50 11.07 -12.89
C ILE A 115 10.50 12.08 -12.29
N CYS A 116 10.76 13.20 -12.96
CA CYS A 116 11.63 14.25 -12.42
C CYS A 116 11.09 14.80 -11.11
N THR A 117 9.79 15.10 -11.05
CA THR A 117 9.13 15.58 -9.83
C THR A 117 9.23 14.56 -8.70
N LEU A 118 9.03 13.27 -9.00
CA LEU A 118 9.17 12.20 -8.01
C LEU A 118 10.61 12.10 -7.49
N LEU A 119 11.61 12.20 -8.37
CA LEU A 119 13.02 12.17 -7.96
C LEU A 119 13.40 13.38 -7.10
N GLU A 120 12.92 14.58 -7.44
CA GLU A 120 13.11 15.79 -6.63
C GLU A 120 12.47 15.64 -5.26
N PHE A 121 11.25 15.10 -5.22
CA PHE A 121 10.57 14.78 -3.97
C PHE A 121 11.37 13.79 -3.13
N MET A 122 11.79 12.65 -3.69
CA MET A 122 12.58 11.64 -2.95
C MET A 122 13.88 12.23 -2.41
N LYS A 123 14.54 13.10 -3.18
CA LYS A 123 15.71 13.87 -2.71
C LYS A 123 15.38 14.78 -1.53
N SER A 124 14.18 15.35 -1.54
CA SER A 124 13.72 16.17 -0.42
C SER A 124 13.41 15.34 0.83
N VAL A 125 13.09 14.05 0.68
CA VAL A 125 12.86 13.14 1.82
C VAL A 125 14.18 12.67 2.40
N SER A 126 15.01 11.96 1.62
CA SER A 126 16.35 11.56 2.04
C SER A 126 17.25 11.25 0.84
N ASP A 127 18.56 11.40 1.00
CA ASP A 127 19.55 11.02 -0.01
C ASP A 127 19.49 9.52 -0.33
N ARG A 128 19.24 8.68 0.66
CA ARG A 128 19.14 7.23 0.50
C ARG A 128 17.94 6.84 -0.35
N ASP A 129 16.77 7.40 -0.07
CA ASP A 129 15.54 7.12 -0.81
C ASP A 129 15.63 7.58 -2.27
N TYR A 130 16.27 8.74 -2.48
CA TYR A 130 16.59 9.24 -3.82
C TYR A 130 17.49 8.27 -4.59
N GLU A 131 18.59 7.79 -4.00
CA GLU A 131 19.51 6.89 -4.70
C GLU A 131 18.85 5.51 -4.99
N ILE A 132 18.03 4.99 -4.09
CA ILE A 132 17.23 3.78 -4.34
C ILE A 132 16.32 4.00 -5.56
N THR A 133 15.48 5.05 -5.52
CA THR A 133 14.52 5.36 -6.58
C THR A 133 15.21 5.59 -7.92
N LYS A 134 16.26 6.39 -7.95
CA LYS A 134 17.06 6.67 -9.13
C LYS A 134 17.70 5.40 -9.72
N SER A 135 18.19 4.52 -8.85
CA SER A 135 18.76 3.23 -9.27
C SER A 135 17.69 2.34 -9.93
N MET A 136 16.46 2.34 -9.42
CA MET A 136 15.36 1.58 -10.02
C MET A 136 15.08 2.04 -11.46
N PHE A 137 14.95 3.35 -11.68
CA PHE A 137 14.75 3.90 -13.03
C PHE A 137 15.93 3.60 -13.97
N ARG A 138 17.17 3.78 -13.50
CA ARG A 138 18.37 3.52 -14.31
C ARG A 138 18.51 2.07 -14.73
N ASN A 139 18.04 1.14 -13.92
CA ASN A 139 18.14 -0.29 -14.19
C ASN A 139 16.88 -0.86 -14.87
N GLY A 140 15.93 -0.03 -15.31
CA GLY A 140 14.70 -0.48 -15.95
C GLY A 140 13.80 -1.34 -15.04
N LEU A 141 13.84 -1.08 -13.73
CA LEU A 141 13.04 -1.83 -12.74
C LEU A 141 11.66 -1.20 -12.51
N VAL A 142 11.32 -0.16 -13.25
CA VAL A 142 10.00 0.49 -13.21
C VAL A 142 9.43 0.48 -14.62
N SER A 143 8.27 -0.12 -14.81
CA SER A 143 7.55 -0.16 -16.09
C SER A 143 6.13 0.35 -15.91
N ASP A 144 5.65 1.13 -16.87
CA ASP A 144 4.27 1.63 -16.98
C ASP A 144 3.67 1.27 -18.36
N GLU A 145 4.22 0.26 -19.02
CA GLU A 145 3.82 -0.16 -20.36
C GLU A 145 2.54 -1.00 -20.38
N PHE A 146 2.07 -1.41 -19.20
CA PHE A 146 0.90 -2.27 -19.03
C PHE A 146 -0.27 -1.44 -18.54
N TYR A 147 -1.27 -1.24 -19.40
CA TYR A 147 -2.49 -0.54 -19.00
C TYR A 147 -3.58 -1.53 -18.56
N ASN A 148 -3.96 -1.46 -17.31
CA ASN A 148 -5.16 -2.12 -16.78
C ASN A 148 -5.87 -1.15 -15.82
N PRO A 149 -7.05 -0.62 -16.20
CA PRO A 149 -7.76 0.36 -15.37
C PRO A 149 -8.28 -0.21 -14.04
N MET A 150 -8.29 -1.53 -13.88
CA MET A 150 -8.75 -2.20 -12.64
C MET A 150 -7.69 -2.20 -11.54
N TYR A 151 -6.42 -2.03 -11.89
CA TYR A 151 -5.29 -2.12 -10.95
C TYR A 151 -4.45 -0.85 -10.99
N GLY A 152 -3.91 -0.44 -9.84
CA GLY A 152 -3.02 0.71 -9.74
C GLY A 152 -1.59 0.38 -10.16
N GLY A 153 -0.97 -0.47 -9.39
CA GLY A 153 0.41 -0.91 -9.57
C GLY A 153 0.73 -2.11 -8.70
N VAL A 154 1.94 -2.61 -8.82
CA VAL A 154 2.49 -3.65 -7.96
C VAL A 154 4.00 -3.49 -7.80
N CYS A 155 4.49 -3.62 -6.58
CA CYS A 155 5.90 -3.75 -6.28
C CYS A 155 6.20 -5.17 -5.81
N ASN A 156 7.10 -5.86 -6.50
CA ASN A 156 7.52 -7.20 -6.15
C ASN A 156 9.03 -7.31 -6.00
N TRP A 157 9.46 -8.24 -5.14
CA TRP A 157 10.86 -8.59 -4.97
C TRP A 157 11.23 -9.75 -5.89
N SER A 158 12.20 -9.55 -6.76
CA SER A 158 12.78 -10.62 -7.56
C SER A 158 13.91 -11.30 -6.78
N TYR A 159 13.68 -12.52 -6.35
CA TYR A 159 14.71 -13.33 -5.68
C TYR A 159 15.89 -13.65 -6.60
N TYR A 160 15.66 -13.72 -7.90
CA TYR A 160 16.72 -13.96 -8.88
C TYR A 160 17.63 -12.75 -9.06
N LEU A 161 17.02 -11.56 -9.24
CA LEU A 161 17.76 -10.32 -9.44
C LEU A 161 18.24 -9.70 -8.13
N GLN A 162 17.72 -10.16 -6.97
CA GLN A 162 17.90 -9.54 -5.67
C GLN A 162 17.53 -8.04 -5.70
N LYS A 163 16.44 -7.72 -6.39
CA LYS A 163 15.96 -6.36 -6.61
C LYS A 163 14.45 -6.30 -6.62
N CYS A 164 13.90 -5.14 -6.22
CA CYS A 164 12.50 -4.83 -6.46
C CYS A 164 12.29 -4.39 -7.91
N TYR A 165 11.11 -4.70 -8.43
CA TYR A 165 10.57 -4.12 -9.64
C TYR A 165 9.17 -3.61 -9.41
N VAL A 166 8.80 -2.58 -10.14
CA VAL A 166 7.49 -1.93 -10.08
C VAL A 166 6.83 -2.01 -11.45
N LEU A 167 5.60 -2.47 -11.48
CA LEU A 167 4.73 -2.43 -12.66
C LEU A 167 3.56 -1.50 -12.35
N LEU A 168 3.38 -0.47 -13.18
CA LEU A 168 2.21 0.40 -13.13
C LEU A 168 1.24 -0.01 -14.22
N PHE A 169 -0.01 -0.22 -13.83
CA PHE A 169 -1.09 -0.59 -14.74
C PHE A 169 -1.91 0.60 -15.22
N THR A 170 -1.68 1.78 -14.66
CA THR A 170 -2.41 3.02 -15.00
C THR A 170 -1.66 3.90 -16.02
N GLY A 171 -0.41 3.57 -16.34
CA GLY A 171 0.48 4.43 -17.08
C GLY A 171 0.90 5.68 -16.28
N LEU A 172 1.82 6.48 -16.81
CA LEU A 172 2.25 7.74 -16.22
C LEU A 172 1.79 8.93 -17.08
N SER A 173 0.51 9.29 -16.95
CA SER A 173 -0.11 10.34 -17.77
C SER A 173 -0.51 11.59 -16.98
N HIS A 174 -0.56 11.53 -15.66
CA HIS A 174 -0.88 12.64 -14.75
C HIS A 174 -0.31 12.40 -13.36
N TYR A 175 -0.27 13.44 -12.50
CA TYR A 175 0.34 13.33 -11.17
C TYR A 175 -0.41 12.40 -10.20
N GLY A 176 -1.69 12.12 -10.41
CA GLY A 176 -2.39 11.07 -9.66
C GLY A 176 -1.75 9.70 -9.86
N ASN A 177 -1.36 9.36 -11.11
CA ASN A 177 -0.59 8.13 -11.37
C ASN A 177 0.83 8.20 -10.80
N GLY A 178 1.40 9.41 -10.68
CA GLY A 178 2.64 9.64 -9.95
C GLY A 178 2.53 9.31 -8.46
N CYS A 179 1.36 9.54 -7.84
CA CYS A 179 1.09 9.13 -6.46
C CYS A 179 1.07 7.60 -6.32
N ILE A 180 0.44 6.89 -7.27
CA ILE A 180 0.49 5.42 -7.31
C ILE A 180 1.95 4.94 -7.47
N LEU A 181 2.72 5.56 -8.36
CA LEU A 181 4.14 5.24 -8.49
C LEU A 181 4.91 5.47 -7.19
N SER A 182 4.63 6.56 -6.47
CA SER A 182 5.24 6.84 -5.17
C SER A 182 4.88 5.78 -4.13
N HIS A 183 3.65 5.25 -4.16
CA HIS A 183 3.21 4.13 -3.33
C HIS A 183 4.07 2.88 -3.60
N GLU A 184 4.18 2.46 -4.86
CA GLU A 184 4.96 1.27 -5.23
C GLU A 184 6.46 1.44 -4.94
N ILE A 185 7.00 2.64 -5.13
CA ILE A 185 8.38 2.96 -4.73
C ILE A 185 8.53 2.92 -3.20
N GLY A 186 7.50 3.30 -2.45
CA GLY A 186 7.47 3.16 -0.99
C GLY A 186 7.68 1.72 -0.54
N HIS A 187 7.01 0.76 -1.16
CA HIS A 187 7.27 -0.67 -0.95
C HIS A 187 8.71 -1.05 -1.32
N ALA A 188 9.23 -0.56 -2.44
CA ALA A 188 10.60 -0.86 -2.84
C ALA A 188 11.62 -0.31 -1.83
N ILE A 189 11.44 0.92 -1.35
CA ILE A 189 12.28 1.53 -0.31
C ILE A 189 12.24 0.67 0.96
N ASP A 190 11.06 0.24 1.37
CA ASP A 190 10.87 -0.67 2.50
C ASP A 190 11.66 -1.98 2.31
N PHE A 191 11.52 -2.62 1.17
CA PHE A 191 12.28 -3.83 0.86
C PHE A 191 13.79 -3.60 0.89
N TYR A 192 14.29 -2.52 0.31
CA TYR A 192 15.73 -2.23 0.28
C TYR A 192 16.30 -1.81 1.64
N LYS A 193 15.50 -1.18 2.50
CA LYS A 193 15.96 -0.74 3.82
C LYS A 193 15.87 -1.85 4.87
N TYR A 194 14.80 -2.63 4.86
CA TYR A 194 14.42 -3.44 6.03
C TYR A 194 14.22 -4.93 5.75
N ALA A 195 13.80 -5.31 4.56
CA ALA A 195 13.50 -6.72 4.25
C ALA A 195 14.71 -7.50 3.74
N LEU A 196 15.73 -6.83 3.22
CA LEU A 196 16.92 -7.42 2.60
C LEU A 196 17.87 -8.15 3.54
N PRO A 197 18.15 -7.68 4.77
CA PRO A 197 19.14 -8.33 5.61
C PRO A 197 18.82 -9.80 5.90
N TYR A 198 17.61 -10.22 5.71
CA TYR A 198 17.13 -11.51 6.21
C TYR A 198 16.78 -12.54 5.14
N GLY A 199 16.73 -12.18 3.85
CA GLY A 199 16.38 -13.14 2.78
C GLY A 199 15.07 -13.88 3.06
N GLN A 200 14.20 -13.32 3.91
CA GLN A 200 13.02 -14.00 4.38
C GLN A 200 11.91 -13.85 3.34
N ILE A 201 11.38 -14.99 2.98
CA ILE A 201 10.09 -15.06 2.28
C ILE A 201 9.06 -14.50 3.25
N LYS A 202 8.37 -13.44 2.83
CA LYS A 202 7.25 -12.89 3.62
C LYS A 202 6.30 -14.03 3.98
N PRO A 203 5.81 -14.09 5.22
CA PRO A 203 4.76 -15.05 5.58
C PRO A 203 3.55 -14.86 4.66
N TYR A 204 2.76 -15.90 4.48
CA TYR A 204 1.58 -15.90 3.60
C TYR A 204 0.55 -14.83 4.00
N TYR A 205 0.42 -14.56 5.31
CA TYR A 205 -0.37 -13.44 5.83
C TYR A 205 0.51 -12.20 5.99
N LYS A 206 0.05 -11.08 5.44
CA LYS A 206 0.67 -9.78 5.63
C LYS A 206 0.51 -9.36 7.09
N CYS A 207 1.50 -8.67 7.64
CA CYS A 207 1.30 -8.02 8.92
C CYS A 207 0.50 -6.71 8.71
N PHE A 208 -0.18 -6.21 9.73
CA PHE A 208 -0.99 -4.99 9.65
C PHE A 208 -0.25 -3.74 9.16
N PHE A 209 1.08 -3.76 9.19
CA PHE A 209 1.91 -2.59 8.93
C PHE A 209 2.65 -2.65 7.59
N ASP A 210 2.35 -3.64 6.74
CA ASP A 210 3.04 -3.81 5.45
C ASP A 210 2.71 -2.67 4.47
N GLU A 211 1.53 -2.05 4.60
CA GLU A 211 1.11 -0.92 3.74
C GLU A 211 1.48 0.46 4.33
N VAL A 212 2.05 0.54 5.54
CA VAL A 212 2.42 1.82 6.14
C VAL A 212 3.47 2.58 5.33
N PRO A 213 4.60 1.97 4.90
CA PRO A 213 5.60 2.71 4.15
C PRO A 213 5.10 3.17 2.78
N SER A 214 4.38 2.32 2.04
CA SER A 214 3.86 2.65 0.71
C SER A 214 2.87 3.80 0.76
N THR A 215 1.88 3.71 1.64
CA THR A 215 0.85 4.73 1.83
C THR A 215 1.43 6.03 2.42
N PHE A 216 2.48 5.95 3.24
CA PHE A 216 3.19 7.14 3.72
C PHE A 216 3.85 7.91 2.59
N TYR A 217 4.65 7.24 1.72
CA TYR A 217 5.31 7.91 0.59
C TYR A 217 4.29 8.46 -0.42
N GLU A 218 3.19 7.75 -0.65
CA GLU A 218 2.07 8.22 -1.48
C GLU A 218 1.53 9.55 -0.94
N ARG A 219 1.24 9.63 0.36
CA ARG A 219 0.64 10.82 0.98
C ARG A 219 1.58 12.01 1.04
N ILE A 220 2.83 11.83 1.42
CA ILE A 220 3.75 12.95 1.46
C ILE A 220 4.16 13.44 0.07
N PHE A 221 4.09 12.59 -0.96
CA PHE A 221 4.25 13.01 -2.36
C PHE A 221 3.05 13.83 -2.83
N LEU A 222 1.84 13.41 -2.51
CA LEU A 222 0.62 14.16 -2.74
C LEU A 222 0.69 15.56 -2.11
N ASP A 223 1.15 15.66 -0.86
CA ASP A 223 1.35 16.93 -0.18
C ASP A 223 2.45 17.78 -0.85
N TYR A 224 3.56 17.16 -1.25
CA TYR A 224 4.64 17.85 -1.95
C TYR A 224 4.17 18.51 -3.25
N ILE A 225 3.41 17.80 -4.09
CA ILE A 225 2.86 18.34 -5.34
C ILE A 225 1.91 19.52 -5.05
N LYS A 226 1.06 19.39 -4.03
CA LYS A 226 0.11 20.44 -3.64
C LYS A 226 0.84 21.68 -3.09
N ASP A 227 1.79 21.50 -2.19
CA ASP A 227 2.55 22.60 -1.57
C ASP A 227 3.41 23.35 -2.60
N LYS A 228 3.92 22.64 -3.61
CA LYS A 228 4.63 23.24 -4.75
C LYS A 228 3.72 23.83 -5.83
N LYS A 229 2.40 23.66 -5.72
CA LYS A 229 1.39 24.12 -6.69
C LYS A 229 1.65 23.59 -8.11
N ILE A 230 2.14 22.36 -8.22
CA ILE A 230 2.49 21.75 -9.51
C ILE A 230 1.21 21.35 -10.26
N ASP A 231 0.29 20.65 -9.59
CA ASP A 231 -1.01 20.23 -10.15
C ASP A 231 -2.02 19.98 -9.03
N GLU A 232 -2.57 21.07 -8.48
CA GLU A 232 -3.52 20.98 -7.36
C GLU A 232 -4.79 20.21 -7.73
N LYS A 233 -5.24 20.33 -9.01
CA LYS A 233 -6.45 19.67 -9.49
C LYS A 233 -6.30 18.16 -9.49
N ALA A 234 -5.20 17.65 -10.08
CA ALA A 234 -4.94 16.22 -10.10
C ALA A 234 -4.82 15.64 -8.69
N ILE A 235 -4.25 16.42 -7.78
CA ILE A 235 -4.09 15.99 -6.39
C ILE A 235 -5.41 15.96 -5.63
N ASP A 236 -6.27 16.94 -5.83
CA ASP A 236 -7.59 16.95 -5.18
C ASP A 236 -8.47 15.79 -5.71
N VAL A 237 -8.44 15.52 -7.03
CA VAL A 237 -9.12 14.35 -7.63
C VAL A 237 -8.54 13.04 -7.09
N TYR A 238 -7.21 12.94 -7.02
CA TYR A 238 -6.56 11.74 -6.51
C TYR A 238 -6.88 11.50 -5.03
N PHE A 239 -6.85 12.55 -4.20
CA PHE A 239 -7.24 12.44 -2.80
C PHE A 239 -8.68 11.93 -2.65
N ASN A 240 -9.62 12.51 -3.40
CA ASN A 240 -11.01 12.07 -3.38
C ASN A 240 -11.14 10.60 -3.77
N ARG A 241 -10.47 10.20 -4.86
CA ARG A 241 -10.48 8.81 -5.33
C ARG A 241 -9.91 7.82 -4.29
N ARG A 242 -8.83 8.19 -3.58
CA ARG A 242 -8.20 7.32 -2.58
C ARG A 242 -8.90 7.31 -1.23
N SER A 243 -9.71 8.33 -0.96
CA SER A 243 -10.54 8.36 0.26
C SER A 243 -11.64 7.32 0.23
N PHE A 244 -12.23 7.05 -0.94
CA PHE A 244 -13.31 6.07 -1.07
C PHE A 244 -12.89 4.64 -0.65
N PRO A 245 -11.81 4.03 -1.18
CA PRO A 245 -11.36 2.73 -0.69
C PRO A 245 -11.00 2.74 0.80
N PHE A 246 -10.47 3.85 1.33
CA PHE A 246 -10.16 3.96 2.74
C PHE A 246 -11.40 3.87 3.63
N ILE A 247 -12.49 4.53 3.23
CA ILE A 247 -13.79 4.41 3.90
C ILE A 247 -14.31 2.98 3.78
N CYS A 248 -14.27 2.38 2.58
CA CYS A 248 -14.70 0.99 2.41
C CYS A 248 -13.91 0.01 3.29
N TYR A 249 -12.60 0.22 3.44
CA TYR A 249 -11.81 -0.62 4.36
C TYR A 249 -12.18 -0.37 5.84
N ALA A 250 -12.58 0.86 6.21
CA ALA A 250 -13.11 1.13 7.55
C ALA A 250 -14.45 0.40 7.77
N ASP A 251 -15.35 0.46 6.79
CA ASP A 251 -16.62 -0.26 6.83
C ASP A 251 -16.40 -1.78 6.94
N ASP A 252 -15.48 -2.36 6.16
CA ASP A 252 -15.11 -3.78 6.27
C ASP A 252 -14.61 -4.16 7.68
N VAL A 253 -13.89 -3.26 8.36
CA VAL A 253 -13.43 -3.48 9.74
C VAL A 253 -14.61 -3.48 10.72
N ILE A 254 -15.54 -2.53 10.58
CA ILE A 254 -16.76 -2.45 11.41
C ILE A 254 -17.61 -3.71 11.19
N ASP A 255 -17.90 -4.05 9.94
CA ASP A 255 -18.69 -5.21 9.55
C ASP A 255 -18.10 -6.51 10.10
N PHE A 256 -16.78 -6.64 10.10
CA PHE A 256 -16.09 -7.80 10.68
C PHE A 256 -16.37 -7.93 12.18
N TYR A 257 -16.28 -6.83 12.93
CA TYR A 257 -16.51 -6.88 14.37
C TYR A 257 -17.99 -7.03 14.74
N ASP A 258 -18.90 -6.46 13.95
CA ASP A 258 -20.33 -6.68 14.11
C ASP A 258 -20.68 -8.17 13.88
N TYR A 259 -20.12 -8.75 12.82
CA TYR A 259 -20.24 -10.19 12.53
C TYR A 259 -19.70 -11.05 13.69
N MET A 260 -18.55 -10.68 14.26
CA MET A 260 -17.98 -11.39 15.42
C MET A 260 -18.84 -11.24 16.68
N SER A 261 -19.50 -10.09 16.90
CA SER A 261 -20.31 -9.78 18.08
C SER A 261 -21.69 -10.43 18.07
N GLU A 262 -22.28 -10.63 16.91
CA GLU A 262 -23.61 -11.28 16.74
C GLU A 262 -23.63 -12.77 17.09
N GLY A 263 -22.53 -13.29 17.65
CA GLY A 263 -22.49 -14.62 18.21
C GLY A 263 -22.54 -15.72 17.17
N TYR A 264 -21.73 -15.63 16.16
CA TYR A 264 -21.31 -16.81 15.40
C TYR A 264 -20.52 -17.73 16.34
N ASP A 265 -21.28 -18.29 17.21
CA ASP A 265 -20.94 -19.40 18.10
C ASP A 265 -20.50 -20.55 17.22
N ASN A 266 -19.23 -20.68 16.94
CA ASN A 266 -18.57 -21.91 16.55
C ASN A 266 -17.33 -21.74 15.67
N GLY A 267 -16.51 -20.72 15.81
CA GLY A 267 -15.10 -20.86 15.44
C GLY A 267 -14.79 -21.19 13.96
N ASN A 268 -15.71 -20.93 13.05
CA ASN A 268 -15.58 -21.28 11.63
C ASN A 268 -15.65 -20.06 10.72
N ILE A 269 -14.85 -19.02 11.01
CA ILE A 269 -14.47 -18.11 9.92
C ILE A 269 -13.70 -18.96 8.92
N LYS A 270 -14.20 -19.07 7.69
CA LYS A 270 -13.48 -19.81 6.66
C LYS A 270 -12.17 -19.10 6.37
N SER A 271 -11.12 -19.86 6.14
CA SER A 271 -9.78 -19.29 5.80
C SER A 271 -9.81 -18.32 4.62
N GLU A 272 -10.75 -18.48 3.67
CA GLU A 272 -10.96 -17.55 2.55
C GLU A 272 -11.55 -16.21 3.00
N GLU A 273 -12.49 -16.20 3.92
CA GLU A 273 -13.10 -14.98 4.46
C GLU A 273 -12.07 -14.20 5.27
N LEU A 274 -11.35 -14.88 6.15
CA LEU A 274 -10.27 -14.27 6.92
C LEU A 274 -9.18 -13.68 6.02
N TYR A 275 -8.89 -14.32 4.89
CA TYR A 275 -7.92 -13.80 3.94
C TYR A 275 -8.36 -12.48 3.31
N ASN A 276 -9.63 -12.36 2.94
CA ASN A 276 -10.20 -11.15 2.37
C ASN A 276 -10.18 -10.01 3.40
N TYR A 277 -10.62 -10.28 4.62
CA TYR A 277 -10.56 -9.29 5.70
C TYR A 277 -9.12 -8.89 6.06
N ASN A 278 -8.16 -9.81 6.00
CA ASN A 278 -6.76 -9.48 6.27
C ASN A 278 -6.23 -8.39 5.33
N ASP A 279 -6.60 -8.40 4.06
CA ASP A 279 -6.24 -7.33 3.13
C ASP A 279 -6.91 -6.00 3.51
N SER A 280 -8.20 -6.00 3.84
CA SER A 280 -8.91 -4.81 4.31
C SER A 280 -8.28 -4.22 5.58
N PHE A 281 -7.98 -5.04 6.58
CA PHE A 281 -7.28 -4.60 7.80
C PHE A 281 -5.89 -4.03 7.49
N ASN A 282 -5.11 -4.69 6.65
CA ASN A 282 -3.76 -4.24 6.29
C ASN A 282 -3.80 -2.87 5.59
N TYR A 283 -4.71 -2.68 4.63
CA TYR A 283 -4.88 -1.40 3.97
C TYR A 283 -5.45 -0.34 4.90
N PHE A 284 -6.46 -0.66 5.71
CA PHE A 284 -7.03 0.27 6.68
C PHE A 284 -5.95 0.81 7.63
N ILE A 285 -5.22 -0.07 8.28
CA ILE A 285 -4.15 0.30 9.23
C ILE A 285 -3.03 1.04 8.51
N GLY A 286 -2.62 0.56 7.33
CA GLY A 286 -1.63 1.23 6.49
C GLY A 286 -2.00 2.68 6.21
N TYR A 287 -3.23 2.93 5.79
CA TYR A 287 -3.76 4.28 5.55
C TYR A 287 -3.85 5.11 6.83
N TYR A 288 -4.37 4.54 7.91
CA TYR A 288 -4.57 5.24 9.17
C TYR A 288 -3.24 5.70 9.78
N VAL A 289 -2.29 4.78 9.95
CA VAL A 289 -0.97 5.07 10.51
C VAL A 289 -0.17 6.03 9.60
N SER A 290 -0.23 5.83 8.29
CA SER A 290 0.45 6.70 7.33
C SER A 290 -0.10 8.11 7.33
N LEU A 291 -1.40 8.27 7.60
CA LEU A 291 -2.03 9.59 7.72
C LEU A 291 -1.48 10.36 8.93
N HIS A 292 -1.36 9.69 10.08
CA HIS A 292 -0.73 10.26 11.27
C HIS A 292 0.73 10.63 11.02
N LEU A 293 1.49 9.74 10.34
CA LEU A 293 2.87 10.01 9.93
C LEU A 293 2.98 11.21 8.99
N ALA A 294 2.07 11.35 8.02
CA ALA A 294 2.07 12.46 7.08
C ALA A 294 1.78 13.81 7.78
N VAL A 295 0.81 13.82 8.70
CA VAL A 295 0.52 15.01 9.52
C VAL A 295 1.72 15.37 10.41
N LEU A 296 2.38 14.37 11.01
CA LEU A 296 3.59 14.57 11.80
C LEU A 296 4.75 15.05 10.92
N TYR A 297 4.93 14.50 9.71
CA TYR A 297 5.98 14.87 8.77
C TYR A 297 5.95 16.37 8.41
N ARG A 298 4.75 16.96 8.31
CA ARG A 298 4.59 18.40 8.06
C ARG A 298 5.04 19.27 9.26
N LYS A 299 4.98 18.73 10.48
CA LYS A 299 5.36 19.43 11.73
C LYS A 299 6.81 19.16 12.12
N ASP A 300 7.21 17.90 12.05
CA ASP A 300 8.52 17.39 12.42
C ASP A 300 8.89 16.22 11.51
N LYS A 301 9.48 16.56 10.37
CA LYS A 301 9.94 15.60 9.36
C LYS A 301 10.85 14.52 9.94
N LYS A 302 11.81 14.94 10.80
CA LYS A 302 12.80 14.01 11.34
C LYS A 302 12.13 12.97 12.22
N LYS A 303 11.25 13.41 13.13
CA LYS A 303 10.51 12.50 14.02
C LYS A 303 9.61 11.53 13.25
N ALA A 304 8.91 12.01 12.20
CA ALA A 304 8.07 11.16 11.39
C ALA A 304 8.87 10.04 10.69
N LEU A 305 10.05 10.38 10.14
CA LEU A 305 10.94 9.39 9.51
C LEU A 305 11.55 8.42 10.52
N GLU A 306 11.89 8.87 11.74
CA GLU A 306 12.35 8.01 12.82
C GLU A 306 11.26 7.00 13.22
N ILE A 307 10.00 7.43 13.35
CA ILE A 307 8.88 6.53 13.66
C ILE A 307 8.64 5.54 12.51
N LEU A 308 8.67 6.01 11.25
CA LEU A 308 8.55 5.12 10.09
C LEU A 308 9.66 4.05 10.09
N ASP A 309 10.90 4.46 10.37
CA ASP A 309 12.03 3.53 10.44
C ASP A 309 11.85 2.49 11.55
N GLU A 310 11.33 2.89 12.72
CA GLU A 310 11.01 1.96 13.81
C GLU A 310 9.91 0.98 13.43
N ILE A 311 8.80 1.47 12.85
CA ILE A 311 7.70 0.61 12.40
C ILE A 311 8.22 -0.41 11.38
N CYS A 312 8.90 0.02 10.33
CA CYS A 312 9.38 -0.85 9.27
C CYS A 312 10.42 -1.87 9.74
N SER A 313 11.32 -1.46 10.67
CA SER A 313 12.36 -2.34 11.20
C SER A 313 11.81 -3.43 12.12
N ASN A 314 10.75 -3.10 12.87
CA ASN A 314 10.25 -3.95 13.94
C ASN A 314 8.90 -4.58 13.65
N ARG A 315 8.25 -4.29 12.52
CA ARG A 315 6.89 -4.73 12.23
C ARG A 315 6.63 -6.23 12.39
N LEU A 316 7.63 -7.06 12.18
CA LEU A 316 7.54 -8.51 12.38
C LEU A 316 7.52 -8.91 13.86
N TYR A 317 7.94 -8.01 14.76
CA TYR A 317 7.99 -8.23 16.20
C TYR A 317 6.77 -7.68 16.94
N PHE A 318 5.99 -6.80 16.29
CA PHE A 318 4.81 -6.20 16.91
C PHE A 318 3.63 -7.17 17.06
N ASP A 319 3.74 -8.38 16.49
CA ASP A 319 2.70 -9.40 16.58
C ASP A 319 1.28 -8.83 16.35
N TYR A 320 1.15 -7.83 15.45
CA TYR A 320 -0.06 -7.06 15.16
C TYR A 320 -0.54 -6.13 16.29
N ASP A 321 0.28 -5.83 17.29
CA ASP A 321 -0.12 -4.97 18.41
C ASP A 321 -0.11 -3.48 17.98
N ILE A 322 -1.32 -2.91 17.88
CA ILE A 322 -1.52 -1.50 17.51
C ILE A 322 -1.08 -0.56 18.64
N GLY A 323 -1.26 -0.96 19.90
CA GLY A 323 -0.85 -0.17 21.05
C GLY A 323 0.65 0.17 21.01
N GLN A 324 1.49 -0.78 20.61
CA GLN A 324 2.93 -0.54 20.45
C GLN A 324 3.24 0.52 19.39
N ILE A 325 2.43 0.59 18.32
CA ILE A 325 2.62 1.62 17.28
C ILE A 325 2.22 2.99 17.80
N ILE A 326 1.12 3.08 18.53
CA ILE A 326 0.66 4.34 19.13
C ILE A 326 1.72 4.93 20.05
N ASP A 327 2.40 4.10 20.83
CA ASP A 327 3.47 4.52 21.74
C ASP A 327 4.63 5.28 21.05
N TYR A 328 4.93 4.94 19.77
CA TYR A 328 5.97 5.67 19.02
C TYR A 328 5.59 7.11 18.72
N PHE A 329 4.29 7.38 18.51
CA PHE A 329 3.82 8.72 18.23
C PHE A 329 3.91 9.63 19.45
N LYS A 330 3.88 9.07 20.66
CA LYS A 330 3.84 9.81 21.93
C LYS A 330 2.69 10.84 21.98
N ILE A 331 1.58 10.47 21.45
CA ILE A 331 0.30 11.17 21.55
C ILE A 331 -0.60 10.38 22.48
N ASP A 332 -1.60 11.07 23.01
CA ASP A 332 -2.64 10.43 23.78
C ASP A 332 -3.34 9.34 22.94
N ILE A 333 -3.57 8.18 23.55
CA ILE A 333 -4.12 7.03 22.84
C ILE A 333 -5.52 7.32 22.30
N ASP A 334 -6.36 7.98 23.10
CA ASP A 334 -7.72 8.31 22.71
C ASP A 334 -7.70 9.28 21.51
N SER A 335 -6.91 10.34 21.57
CA SER A 335 -6.72 11.26 20.43
C SER A 335 -6.16 10.60 19.18
N PHE A 336 -5.38 9.52 19.33
CA PHE A 336 -4.90 8.75 18.18
C PHE A 336 -6.03 7.94 17.56
N ILE A 337 -6.76 7.15 18.36
CA ILE A 337 -7.80 6.24 17.87
C ILE A 337 -9.07 6.98 17.42
N ASP A 338 -9.39 8.12 18.04
CA ASP A 338 -10.53 8.97 17.65
C ASP A 338 -10.25 9.83 16.41
N GLY A 339 -9.01 9.81 15.93
CA GLY A 339 -8.64 10.54 14.71
C GLY A 339 -8.51 12.06 14.86
N ASP A 340 -8.59 12.60 16.07
CA ASP A 340 -8.50 14.05 16.36
C ASP A 340 -7.29 14.71 15.71
N TYR A 341 -6.19 13.96 15.65
CA TYR A 341 -4.93 14.46 15.12
C TYR A 341 -4.93 14.60 13.60
N VAL A 342 -5.72 13.79 12.91
CA VAL A 342 -5.79 13.71 11.44
C VAL A 342 -7.04 14.37 10.87
N GLU A 343 -8.08 14.55 11.67
CA GLU A 343 -9.34 15.18 11.25
C GLU A 343 -9.14 16.54 10.55
N PRO A 344 -8.35 17.50 11.09
CA PRO A 344 -8.15 18.79 10.42
C PRO A 344 -7.53 18.67 9.03
N TYR A 345 -6.68 17.65 8.83
CA TYR A 345 -6.08 17.37 7.54
C TYR A 345 -7.12 16.85 6.55
N ILE A 346 -7.91 15.84 6.95
CA ILE A 346 -8.98 15.25 6.11
C ILE A 346 -9.99 16.34 5.73
N ARG A 347 -10.54 17.06 6.72
CA ARG A 347 -11.49 18.15 6.49
C ARG A 347 -11.00 19.17 5.48
N LYS A 348 -9.78 19.62 5.64
CA LYS A 348 -9.19 20.57 4.71
C LYS A 348 -9.15 20.02 3.29
N ARG A 349 -8.76 18.75 3.12
CA ARG A 349 -8.67 18.12 1.80
C ARG A 349 -10.04 17.96 1.14
N VAL A 350 -11.04 17.51 1.88
CA VAL A 350 -12.42 17.40 1.40
C VAL A 350 -12.97 18.77 1.01
N LEU A 351 -12.80 19.79 1.85
CA LEU A 351 -13.23 21.15 1.56
C LEU A 351 -12.52 21.76 0.34
N ASP A 352 -11.23 21.53 0.18
CA ASP A 352 -10.47 21.99 -1.00
C ASP A 352 -11.05 21.35 -2.29
N PHE A 353 -11.37 20.06 -2.26
CA PHE A 353 -11.99 19.34 -3.36
C PHE A 353 -13.40 19.90 -3.66
N ASN A 354 -14.27 19.97 -2.64
CA ASN A 354 -15.65 20.47 -2.79
C ASN A 354 -15.67 21.89 -3.36
N LYS A 355 -14.81 22.77 -2.86
CA LYS A 355 -14.66 24.13 -3.37
C LYS A 355 -14.19 24.17 -4.82
N ARG A 356 -13.22 23.34 -5.19
CA ARG A 356 -12.68 23.31 -6.57
C ARG A 356 -13.73 22.88 -7.59
N PHE A 357 -14.56 21.92 -7.23
CA PHE A 357 -15.55 21.34 -8.14
C PHE A 357 -16.98 21.88 -7.94
N ASN A 358 -17.14 22.97 -7.16
CA ASN A 358 -18.41 23.62 -6.87
C ASN A 358 -19.47 22.66 -6.32
N ILE A 359 -19.03 21.71 -5.47
CA ILE A 359 -19.93 20.81 -4.77
C ILE A 359 -20.55 21.62 -3.62
N SER A 360 -21.86 21.83 -3.69
CA SER A 360 -22.60 22.53 -2.64
C SER A 360 -22.73 21.61 -1.43
N SER A 361 -22.20 22.03 -0.28
CA SER A 361 -22.61 21.40 0.98
C SER A 361 -24.12 21.56 1.16
N THR A 362 -24.80 20.48 1.39
CA THR A 362 -26.24 20.43 1.67
C THR A 362 -26.52 20.78 3.15
N LEU A 363 -25.79 21.75 3.70
CA LEU A 363 -26.12 22.29 5.02
C LEU A 363 -27.10 23.45 4.91
#